data_99673065d555293caedf3594adc0ce99
#
_entry.id   99673065d555293caedf3594adc0ce99
#
_cell.length_a   1.000
_cell.length_b   1.000
_cell.length_c   1.000
_cell.angle_alpha   90.00
_cell.angle_beta   90.00
_cell.angle_gamma   90.00
#
_symmetry.space_group_name_H-M   'P 1'
#
loop_
_entity.id
_entity.type
_entity.pdbx_description
1 polymer ?
#
loop_
_entity_poly.entity_id
_entity_poly.type
_entity_poly.pdbx_seq_one_letter_code
_entity_poly.pdbx_strand_id
1 'polypeptide(L)'
;MLSFLKPAPDAKVKVPAEKVVGTYRLRQTGVLLSICIGYIGYYIIRLIFTTEQNDIMKAYGFTTADIGLVMSCFGIGYGISKLFMGALSDKSNPKWYLATGLFISAILNFGLGSTRNLYVMMLLMLVMSVAQGMGAAACQRTVQLWWGKKWRGTVYAVWSSAHNAGAFACVAVVQIATLMFTNSIAAVFYTASVVSIVIAIFIVLAGADRPATVGLPSIGEYTGDEVVLDDGQATRAELTDLSLWQIFVRYILTNKVVWAITLTSMSLYLVRYGIMSWIPSYLTQFKGFDPGTAKWLVGIFELAAVPGVILMGAISDLLKDRRAIVCIGCVIGLLICLTTYFFSTSHLAIIIVLLIMGSLIYAPLTLVGLMVNESVPKFAVGSSTGFMGFFQYIFGETLATALIGILVAKFGWIASNTVLYTAAGLALLLLCYIAIHEHHVAKIVAGD
;
A
#
# COMPACT_ATOMS: atom_id res chain seq x y z
N MET A 1 9.45 5.65 -24.10
CA MET A 1 8.20 6.01 -23.41
C MET A 1 7.15 6.36 -24.45
N LEU A 2 5.96 5.77 -24.35
CA LEU A 2 4.86 6.03 -25.29
C LEU A 2 4.49 7.51 -25.27
N SER A 3 4.16 8.10 -26.42
CA SER A 3 3.97 9.55 -26.56
C SER A 3 2.90 10.14 -25.63
N PHE A 4 1.79 9.41 -25.41
CA PHE A 4 0.69 9.83 -24.53
C PHE A 4 1.03 9.81 -23.04
N LEU A 5 2.06 9.05 -22.62
CA LEU A 5 2.57 9.05 -21.25
C LEU A 5 3.50 10.23 -20.94
N LYS A 6 3.94 10.98 -21.94
CA LYS A 6 4.78 12.16 -21.71
C LYS A 6 3.96 13.30 -21.08
N PRO A 7 4.57 14.16 -20.25
CA PRO A 7 3.91 15.36 -19.75
C PRO A 7 3.30 16.17 -20.90
N ALA A 8 2.07 16.63 -20.72
CA ALA A 8 1.40 17.45 -21.71
C ALA A 8 2.07 18.83 -21.81
N PRO A 9 2.06 19.48 -22.99
CA PRO A 9 2.52 20.85 -23.11
C PRO A 9 1.62 21.81 -22.31
N ASP A 10 2.18 22.95 -21.91
CA ASP A 10 1.43 24.00 -21.23
C ASP A 10 0.33 24.56 -22.13
N ALA A 11 -0.80 24.95 -21.55
CA ALA A 11 -1.90 25.54 -22.26
C ALA A 11 -1.47 26.89 -22.89
N LYS A 12 -1.81 27.09 -24.15
CA LYS A 12 -1.52 28.34 -24.87
C LYS A 12 -2.30 29.52 -24.29
N VAL A 13 -3.49 29.27 -23.75
CA VAL A 13 -4.36 30.30 -23.19
C VAL A 13 -4.34 30.16 -21.67
N LYS A 14 -3.96 31.20 -20.95
CA LYS A 14 -3.98 31.24 -19.48
C LYS A 14 -5.38 31.63 -18.99
N VAL A 15 -5.78 31.06 -17.85
CA VAL A 15 -7.02 31.42 -17.16
C VAL A 15 -6.94 32.85 -16.68
N PRO A 16 -7.96 33.73 -16.95
CA PRO A 16 -7.99 35.08 -16.43
C PRO A 16 -7.88 35.13 -14.90
N ALA A 17 -7.16 36.11 -14.35
CA ALA A 17 -6.85 36.22 -12.92
C ALA A 17 -8.09 36.10 -12.02
N GLU A 18 -9.22 36.72 -12.44
CA GLU A 18 -10.49 36.69 -11.72
C GLU A 18 -11.07 35.28 -11.56
N LYS A 19 -10.80 34.37 -12.50
CA LYS A 19 -11.32 32.99 -12.52
C LYS A 19 -10.35 31.96 -11.97
N VAL A 20 -9.11 32.33 -11.68
CA VAL A 20 -8.07 31.38 -11.25
C VAL A 20 -8.49 30.62 -10.00
N VAL A 21 -8.96 31.29 -8.94
CA VAL A 21 -9.35 30.65 -7.68
C VAL A 21 -10.47 29.63 -7.86
N GLY A 22 -11.53 30.01 -8.57
CA GLY A 22 -12.66 29.11 -8.83
C GLY A 22 -12.28 27.89 -9.69
N THR A 23 -11.50 28.15 -10.75
CA THR A 23 -11.02 27.09 -11.64
C THR A 23 -10.06 26.15 -10.93
N TYR A 24 -9.19 26.69 -10.08
CA TYR A 24 -8.25 25.89 -9.28
C TYR A 24 -8.99 24.92 -8.36
N ARG A 25 -9.97 25.41 -7.56
CA ARG A 25 -10.79 24.58 -6.69
C ARG A 25 -11.53 23.47 -7.42
N LEU A 26 -12.18 23.82 -8.53
CA LEU A 26 -12.91 22.83 -9.35
C LEU A 26 -11.97 21.74 -9.88
N ARG A 27 -10.80 22.14 -10.41
CA ARG A 27 -9.81 21.20 -10.92
C ARG A 27 -9.18 20.36 -9.82
N GLN A 28 -8.85 20.94 -8.67
CA GLN A 28 -8.34 20.19 -7.51
C GLN A 28 -9.35 19.14 -7.02
N THR A 29 -10.64 19.46 -6.98
CA THR A 29 -11.69 18.49 -6.63
C THR A 29 -11.73 17.32 -7.63
N GLY A 30 -11.75 17.60 -8.92
CA GLY A 30 -11.73 16.56 -9.97
C GLY A 30 -10.47 15.70 -9.90
N VAL A 31 -9.31 16.31 -9.70
CA VAL A 31 -8.02 15.61 -9.57
C VAL A 31 -7.98 14.76 -8.30
N LEU A 32 -8.47 15.26 -7.15
CA LEU A 32 -8.55 14.50 -5.91
C LEU A 32 -9.45 13.26 -6.07
N LEU A 33 -10.65 13.46 -6.64
CA LEU A 33 -11.56 12.35 -6.90
C LEU A 33 -10.93 11.33 -7.86
N SER A 34 -10.20 11.78 -8.89
CA SER A 34 -9.56 10.89 -9.85
C SER A 34 -8.49 10.00 -9.21
N ILE A 35 -7.66 10.53 -8.29
CA ILE A 35 -6.64 9.74 -7.60
C ILE A 35 -7.23 8.85 -6.50
N CYS A 36 -8.27 9.30 -5.78
CA CYS A 36 -8.93 8.49 -4.76
C CYS A 36 -9.72 7.33 -5.38
N ILE A 37 -10.62 7.61 -6.33
CA ILE A 37 -11.42 6.58 -7.02
C ILE A 37 -10.51 5.68 -7.86
N GLY A 38 -9.49 6.25 -8.50
CA GLY A 38 -8.47 5.50 -9.21
C GLY A 38 -7.78 4.47 -8.30
N TYR A 39 -7.38 4.89 -7.12
CA TYR A 39 -6.69 4.02 -6.17
C TYR A 39 -7.61 2.95 -5.58
N ILE A 40 -8.91 3.25 -5.40
CA ILE A 40 -9.95 2.25 -5.11
C ILE A 40 -9.97 1.18 -6.20
N GLY A 41 -9.97 1.56 -7.49
CA GLY A 41 -9.93 0.63 -8.61
C GLY A 41 -8.71 -0.30 -8.58
N TYR A 42 -7.54 0.22 -8.25
CA TYR A 42 -6.33 -0.59 -8.07
C TYR A 42 -6.50 -1.64 -6.99
N TYR A 43 -7.13 -1.31 -5.86
CA TYR A 43 -7.33 -2.25 -4.76
C TYR A 43 -8.44 -3.27 -5.02
N ILE A 44 -9.46 -2.93 -5.81
CA ILE A 44 -10.45 -3.90 -6.30
C ILE A 44 -9.74 -5.02 -7.06
N ILE A 45 -8.90 -4.69 -8.04
CA ILE A 45 -8.15 -5.68 -8.82
C ILE A 45 -7.14 -6.44 -7.96
N ARG A 46 -6.46 -5.75 -7.05
CA ARG A 46 -5.41 -6.35 -6.22
C ARG A 46 -5.93 -7.46 -5.30
N LEU A 47 -7.10 -7.28 -4.72
CA LEU A 47 -7.60 -8.17 -3.66
C LEU A 47 -8.60 -9.22 -4.14
N ILE A 48 -9.04 -9.15 -5.41
CA ILE A 48 -10.06 -10.07 -5.91
C ILE A 48 -9.64 -11.53 -5.84
N PHE A 49 -8.39 -11.85 -6.19
CA PHE A 49 -7.86 -13.20 -6.13
C PHE A 49 -7.83 -13.72 -4.68
N THR A 50 -7.39 -12.91 -3.74
CA THR A 50 -7.41 -13.22 -2.30
C THR A 50 -8.83 -13.46 -1.78
N THR A 51 -9.79 -12.66 -2.24
CA THR A 51 -11.20 -12.78 -1.81
C THR A 51 -11.84 -14.05 -2.38
N GLU A 52 -11.49 -14.44 -3.61
CA GLU A 52 -12.04 -15.62 -4.32
C GLU A 52 -11.24 -16.90 -4.11
N GLN A 53 -10.17 -16.91 -3.32
CA GLN A 53 -9.24 -18.04 -3.20
C GLN A 53 -9.91 -19.38 -2.86
N ASN A 54 -10.93 -19.39 -2.00
CA ASN A 54 -11.64 -20.62 -1.61
C ASN A 54 -12.46 -21.19 -2.76
N ASP A 55 -13.11 -20.34 -3.53
CA ASP A 55 -13.92 -20.75 -4.68
C ASP A 55 -13.02 -21.23 -5.82
N ILE A 56 -11.87 -20.59 -6.02
CA ILE A 56 -10.81 -21.02 -6.95
C ILE A 56 -10.28 -22.41 -6.55
N MET A 57 -9.93 -22.62 -5.28
CA MET A 57 -9.45 -23.92 -4.78
C MET A 57 -10.47 -25.03 -5.06
N LYS A 58 -11.74 -24.79 -4.72
CA LYS A 58 -12.82 -25.77 -4.94
C LYS A 58 -13.07 -26.06 -6.42
N ALA A 59 -13.09 -25.02 -7.25
CA ALA A 59 -13.45 -25.15 -8.66
C ALA A 59 -12.33 -25.74 -9.52
N TYR A 60 -11.06 -25.47 -9.17
CA TYR A 60 -9.90 -25.85 -10.00
C TYR A 60 -9.04 -26.96 -9.37
N GLY A 61 -9.39 -27.40 -8.16
CA GLY A 61 -8.64 -28.44 -7.44
C GLY A 61 -7.28 -27.96 -6.91
N PHE A 62 -7.11 -26.66 -6.71
CA PHE A 62 -5.87 -26.10 -6.20
C PHE A 62 -5.72 -26.30 -4.70
N THR A 63 -4.48 -26.50 -4.28
CA THR A 63 -4.10 -26.55 -2.86
C THR A 63 -3.87 -25.15 -2.30
N THR A 64 -3.80 -25.03 -0.97
CA THR A 64 -3.43 -23.79 -0.30
C THR A 64 -2.01 -23.34 -0.70
N ALA A 65 -1.10 -24.29 -0.99
CA ALA A 65 0.22 -23.99 -1.50
C ALA A 65 0.17 -23.33 -2.89
N ASP A 66 -0.66 -23.83 -3.80
CA ASP A 66 -0.82 -23.27 -5.14
C ASP A 66 -1.33 -21.83 -5.08
N ILE A 67 -2.33 -21.56 -4.24
CA ILE A 67 -2.85 -20.22 -4.01
C ILE A 67 -1.76 -19.30 -3.44
N GLY A 68 -1.00 -19.77 -2.47
CA GLY A 68 0.13 -19.02 -1.88
C GLY A 68 1.20 -18.68 -2.91
N LEU A 69 1.52 -19.59 -3.82
CA LEU A 69 2.48 -19.36 -4.91
C LEU A 69 1.95 -18.31 -5.90
N VAL A 70 0.69 -18.35 -6.28
CA VAL A 70 0.08 -17.33 -7.18
C VAL A 70 0.12 -15.96 -6.51
N MET A 71 -0.28 -15.85 -5.24
CA MET A 71 -0.24 -14.59 -4.50
C MET A 71 1.20 -14.06 -4.32
N SER A 72 2.19 -14.94 -4.10
CA SER A 72 3.59 -14.55 -3.95
C SER A 72 4.18 -13.91 -5.21
N CYS A 73 3.72 -14.34 -6.40
CA CYS A 73 4.10 -13.72 -7.67
C CYS A 73 3.72 -12.23 -7.71
N PHE A 74 2.59 -11.85 -7.08
CA PHE A 74 2.22 -10.45 -6.95
C PHE A 74 3.21 -9.69 -6.07
N GLY A 75 3.53 -10.21 -4.88
CA GLY A 75 4.48 -9.57 -3.95
C GLY A 75 5.86 -9.34 -4.59
N ILE A 76 6.39 -10.35 -5.29
CA ILE A 76 7.67 -10.27 -5.99
C ILE A 76 7.65 -9.18 -7.07
N GLY A 77 6.70 -9.25 -7.99
CA GLY A 77 6.63 -8.30 -9.10
C GLY A 77 6.36 -6.86 -8.62
N TYR A 78 5.51 -6.69 -7.61
CA TYR A 78 5.22 -5.37 -7.04
C TYR A 78 6.42 -4.79 -6.29
N GLY A 79 7.15 -5.60 -5.52
CA GLY A 79 8.37 -5.18 -4.85
C GLY A 79 9.44 -4.69 -5.82
N ILE A 80 9.67 -5.44 -6.92
CA ILE A 80 10.58 -5.04 -7.99
C ILE A 80 10.07 -3.77 -8.69
N SER A 81 8.76 -3.71 -9.00
CA SER A 81 8.19 -2.58 -9.72
C SER A 81 8.32 -1.26 -8.96
N LYS A 82 8.27 -1.28 -7.63
CA LYS A 82 8.45 -0.08 -6.80
C LYS A 82 9.78 0.61 -7.00
N LEU A 83 10.83 -0.12 -7.34
CA LEU A 83 12.15 0.46 -7.61
C LEU A 83 12.17 1.34 -8.87
N PHE A 84 11.35 1.00 -9.88
CA PHE A 84 11.40 1.63 -11.19
C PHE A 84 10.21 2.55 -11.47
N MET A 85 9.01 2.19 -10.98
CA MET A 85 7.78 2.90 -11.33
C MET A 85 7.70 4.30 -10.74
N GLY A 86 8.37 4.57 -9.61
CA GLY A 86 8.54 5.92 -9.07
C GLY A 86 9.30 6.83 -10.03
N ALA A 87 10.49 6.40 -10.46
CA ALA A 87 11.34 7.16 -11.39
C ALA A 87 10.67 7.37 -12.76
N LEU A 88 9.91 6.37 -13.25
CA LEU A 88 9.12 6.51 -14.47
C LEU A 88 7.95 7.49 -14.30
N SER A 89 7.29 7.48 -13.15
CA SER A 89 6.23 8.42 -12.81
C SER A 89 6.72 9.86 -12.87
N ASP A 90 7.94 10.15 -12.38
CA ASP A 90 8.52 11.50 -12.35
C ASP A 90 8.69 12.13 -13.76
N LYS A 91 8.80 11.31 -14.78
CA LYS A 91 8.92 11.72 -16.19
C LYS A 91 7.63 11.58 -16.98
N SER A 92 6.53 11.21 -16.32
CA SER A 92 5.27 10.88 -16.98
C SER A 92 4.17 11.89 -16.68
N ASN A 93 3.13 11.89 -17.50
CA ASN A 93 1.85 12.53 -17.19
C ASN A 93 1.11 11.66 -16.14
N PRO A 94 0.95 12.11 -14.88
CA PRO A 94 0.44 11.27 -13.82
C PRO A 94 -0.99 10.78 -14.06
N LYS A 95 -1.83 11.55 -14.75
CA LYS A 95 -3.18 11.16 -15.14
C LYS A 95 -3.18 9.94 -16.05
N TRP A 96 -2.44 10.01 -17.16
CA TRP A 96 -2.35 8.91 -18.10
C TRP A 96 -1.59 7.71 -17.51
N TYR A 97 -0.59 7.97 -16.69
CA TYR A 97 0.18 6.93 -16.01
C TYR A 97 -0.70 6.11 -15.06
N LEU A 98 -1.51 6.78 -14.23
CA LEU A 98 -2.48 6.15 -13.33
C LEU A 98 -3.52 5.33 -14.10
N ALA A 99 -4.14 5.94 -15.14
CA ALA A 99 -5.18 5.29 -15.93
C ALA A 99 -4.65 4.06 -16.69
N THR A 100 -3.45 4.16 -17.29
CA THR A 100 -2.83 3.06 -18.04
C THR A 100 -2.50 1.88 -17.14
N GLY A 101 -1.93 2.11 -15.96
CA GLY A 101 -1.62 1.04 -15.02
C GLY A 101 -2.89 0.30 -14.56
N LEU A 102 -3.98 1.04 -14.29
CA LEU A 102 -5.26 0.44 -13.93
C LEU A 102 -5.87 -0.33 -15.10
N PHE A 103 -5.85 0.22 -16.30
CA PHE A 103 -6.37 -0.43 -17.51
C PHE A 103 -5.63 -1.73 -17.82
N ILE A 104 -4.29 -1.73 -17.79
CA ILE A 104 -3.49 -2.93 -17.98
C ILE A 104 -3.81 -3.96 -16.89
N SER A 105 -3.91 -3.55 -15.64
CA SER A 105 -4.28 -4.43 -14.54
C SER A 105 -5.66 -5.07 -14.75
N ALA A 106 -6.64 -4.31 -15.25
CA ALA A 106 -7.98 -4.81 -15.55
C ALA A 106 -7.98 -5.84 -16.69
N ILE A 107 -7.22 -5.61 -17.76
CA ILE A 107 -7.07 -6.58 -18.87
C ILE A 107 -6.43 -7.89 -18.37
N LEU A 108 -5.37 -7.80 -17.55
CA LEU A 108 -4.73 -8.98 -16.99
C LEU A 108 -5.66 -9.73 -16.03
N ASN A 109 -6.51 -9.01 -15.30
CA ASN A 109 -7.53 -9.60 -14.45
C ASN A 109 -8.63 -10.34 -15.24
N PHE A 110 -9.00 -9.87 -16.44
CA PHE A 110 -9.82 -10.66 -17.37
C PHE A 110 -9.14 -12.00 -17.70
N GLY A 111 -7.83 -11.96 -17.96
CA GLY A 111 -7.03 -13.16 -18.19
C GLY A 111 -7.08 -14.12 -17.01
N LEU A 112 -6.99 -13.62 -15.76
CA LEU A 112 -7.11 -14.44 -14.56
C LEU A 112 -8.48 -15.14 -14.47
N GLY A 113 -9.56 -14.45 -14.77
CA GLY A 113 -10.90 -15.04 -14.81
C GLY A 113 -11.11 -16.04 -15.94
N SER A 114 -10.30 -15.97 -16.99
CA SER A 114 -10.42 -16.83 -18.20
C SER A 114 -9.57 -18.10 -18.15
N THR A 115 -8.64 -18.22 -17.21
CA THR A 115 -7.72 -19.34 -17.12
C THR A 115 -7.98 -20.24 -15.91
N ARG A 116 -7.66 -21.52 -16.06
CA ARG A 116 -7.62 -22.50 -14.97
C ARG A 116 -6.21 -23.07 -14.77
N ASN A 117 -5.25 -22.59 -15.53
CA ASN A 117 -3.87 -23.04 -15.45
C ASN A 117 -3.09 -22.27 -14.42
N LEU A 118 -2.53 -22.96 -13.43
CA LEU A 118 -1.77 -22.38 -12.32
C LEU A 118 -0.62 -21.49 -12.78
N TYR A 119 0.19 -21.98 -13.73
CA TYR A 119 1.37 -21.25 -14.22
C TYR A 119 1.00 -19.99 -14.99
N VAL A 120 -0.12 -20.05 -15.74
CA VAL A 120 -0.66 -18.86 -16.43
C VAL A 120 -1.16 -17.83 -15.40
N MET A 121 -1.84 -18.26 -14.33
CA MET A 121 -2.24 -17.37 -13.24
C MET A 121 -1.03 -16.71 -12.55
N MET A 122 0.02 -17.49 -12.27
CA MET A 122 1.26 -16.96 -11.70
C MET A 122 1.89 -15.90 -12.60
N LEU A 123 1.98 -16.14 -13.91
CA LEU A 123 2.51 -15.18 -14.87
C LEU A 123 1.65 -13.91 -14.96
N LEU A 124 0.32 -14.07 -15.03
CA LEU A 124 -0.61 -12.93 -15.08
C LEU A 124 -0.52 -12.09 -13.80
N MET A 125 -0.42 -12.70 -12.62
CA MET A 125 -0.23 -12.00 -11.35
C MET A 125 1.10 -11.25 -11.29
N LEU A 126 2.18 -11.87 -11.78
CA LEU A 126 3.51 -11.23 -11.84
C LEU A 126 3.48 -9.99 -12.74
N VAL A 127 2.94 -10.09 -13.95
CA VAL A 127 2.86 -8.96 -14.90
C VAL A 127 1.90 -7.88 -14.39
N MET A 128 0.76 -8.29 -13.82
CA MET A 128 -0.22 -7.37 -13.25
C MET A 128 0.38 -6.55 -12.11
N SER A 129 1.20 -7.16 -11.26
CA SER A 129 1.83 -6.49 -10.13
C SER A 129 2.78 -5.37 -10.57
N VAL A 130 3.44 -5.53 -11.74
CA VAL A 130 4.27 -4.46 -12.32
C VAL A 130 3.40 -3.26 -12.73
N ALA A 131 2.26 -3.49 -13.38
CA ALA A 131 1.31 -2.42 -13.73
C ALA A 131 0.71 -1.76 -12.47
N GLN A 132 0.46 -2.53 -11.42
CA GLN A 132 -0.02 -2.03 -10.13
C GLN A 132 0.96 -1.05 -9.46
N GLY A 133 2.26 -1.19 -9.69
CA GLY A 133 3.28 -0.24 -9.19
C GLY A 133 3.14 1.19 -9.72
N MET A 134 2.45 1.37 -10.84
CA MET A 134 2.17 2.69 -11.40
C MET A 134 1.21 3.53 -10.53
N GLY A 135 0.32 2.88 -9.77
CA GLY A 135 -0.78 3.54 -9.06
C GLY A 135 -0.31 4.52 -7.99
N ALA A 136 0.42 4.06 -6.98
CA ALA A 136 0.85 4.90 -5.86
C ALA A 136 1.78 6.03 -6.30
N ALA A 137 2.72 5.75 -7.21
CA ALA A 137 3.67 6.73 -7.71
C ALA A 137 2.97 7.91 -8.43
N ALA A 138 2.00 7.60 -9.30
CA ALA A 138 1.20 8.61 -10.00
C ALA A 138 0.40 9.49 -9.02
N CYS A 139 -0.26 8.89 -8.04
CA CYS A 139 -1.06 9.60 -7.05
C CYS A 139 -0.21 10.54 -6.19
N GLN A 140 0.94 10.06 -5.68
CA GLN A 140 1.85 10.87 -4.88
C GLN A 140 2.39 12.07 -5.66
N ARG A 141 2.76 11.87 -6.93
CA ARG A 141 3.18 12.95 -7.81
C ARG A 141 2.05 13.97 -8.05
N THR A 142 0.83 13.48 -8.29
CA THR A 142 -0.34 14.35 -8.47
C THR A 142 -0.57 15.23 -7.25
N VAL A 143 -0.46 14.68 -6.04
CA VAL A 143 -0.57 15.46 -4.80
C VAL A 143 0.50 16.56 -4.73
N GLN A 144 1.72 16.27 -5.12
CA GLN A 144 2.81 17.26 -5.13
C GLN A 144 2.58 18.40 -6.14
N LEU A 145 2.01 18.09 -7.30
CA LEU A 145 1.78 19.06 -8.38
C LEU A 145 0.57 19.97 -8.14
N TRP A 146 -0.44 19.51 -7.38
CA TRP A 146 -1.71 20.20 -7.24
C TRP A 146 -1.96 20.85 -5.88
N TRP A 147 -1.19 20.49 -4.82
CA TRP A 147 -1.38 21.05 -3.47
C TRP A 147 -0.09 21.60 -2.88
N GLY A 148 -0.18 22.81 -2.31
CA GLY A 148 0.90 23.47 -1.58
C GLY A 148 1.22 22.80 -0.24
N LYS A 149 2.33 23.17 0.36
CA LYS A 149 2.87 22.57 1.60
C LYS A 149 1.82 22.46 2.71
N LYS A 150 1.00 23.50 2.89
CA LYS A 150 -0.02 23.58 3.95
C LYS A 150 -1.06 22.46 3.90
N TRP A 151 -1.51 22.06 2.71
CA TRP A 151 -2.61 21.09 2.52
C TRP A 151 -2.14 19.72 2.02
N ARG A 152 -0.90 19.61 1.62
CA ARG A 152 -0.34 18.39 1.01
C ARG A 152 -0.44 17.17 1.94
N GLY A 153 -0.15 17.35 3.24
CA GLY A 153 -0.26 16.26 4.22
C GLY A 153 -1.68 15.75 4.39
N THR A 154 -2.66 16.66 4.51
CA THR A 154 -4.09 16.29 4.63
C THR A 154 -4.57 15.56 3.38
N VAL A 155 -4.25 16.06 2.19
CA VAL A 155 -4.64 15.44 0.92
C VAL A 155 -3.99 14.07 0.74
N TYR A 156 -2.73 13.94 1.14
CA TYR A 156 -2.02 12.66 1.14
C TYR A 156 -2.70 11.64 2.06
N ALA A 157 -3.13 12.06 3.26
CA ALA A 157 -3.85 11.20 4.20
C ALA A 157 -5.22 10.76 3.65
N VAL A 158 -5.98 11.69 3.04
CA VAL A 158 -7.26 11.39 2.37
C VAL A 158 -7.06 10.39 1.23
N TRP A 159 -6.09 10.64 0.34
CA TRP A 159 -5.77 9.70 -0.73
C TRP A 159 -5.30 8.35 -0.18
N SER A 160 -4.44 8.36 0.84
CA SER A 160 -3.93 7.12 1.44
C SER A 160 -5.05 6.25 2.00
N SER A 161 -6.12 6.84 2.58
CA SER A 161 -7.28 6.06 3.07
C SER A 161 -8.09 5.38 1.95
N ALA A 162 -7.91 5.81 0.69
CA ALA A 162 -8.61 5.21 -0.46
C ALA A 162 -8.23 3.74 -0.68
N HIS A 163 -7.04 3.28 -0.23
CA HIS A 163 -6.70 1.86 -0.34
C HIS A 163 -7.60 0.98 0.55
N ASN A 164 -7.92 1.43 1.76
CA ASN A 164 -8.79 0.71 2.67
C ASN A 164 -10.25 0.69 2.15
N ALA A 165 -10.72 1.84 1.62
CA ALA A 165 -12.01 1.91 0.94
C ALA A 165 -12.06 0.99 -0.29
N GLY A 166 -10.95 0.86 -1.03
CA GLY A 166 -10.79 -0.04 -2.17
C GLY A 166 -10.86 -1.50 -1.78
N ALA A 167 -10.27 -1.87 -0.65
CA ALA A 167 -10.37 -3.23 -0.11
C ALA A 167 -11.82 -3.60 0.23
N PHE A 168 -12.54 -2.70 0.88
CA PHE A 168 -13.96 -2.89 1.17
C PHE A 168 -14.80 -2.95 -0.13
N ALA A 169 -14.53 -2.05 -1.09
CA ALA A 169 -15.20 -2.03 -2.39
C ALA A 169 -14.96 -3.31 -3.18
N CYS A 170 -13.77 -3.92 -3.09
CA CYS A 170 -13.49 -5.22 -3.71
C CYS A 170 -14.48 -6.29 -3.22
N VAL A 171 -14.65 -6.41 -1.91
CA VAL A 171 -15.59 -7.38 -1.34
C VAL A 171 -17.02 -7.12 -1.80
N ALA A 172 -17.45 -5.85 -1.84
CA ALA A 172 -18.77 -5.48 -2.34
C ALA A 172 -18.95 -5.89 -3.82
N VAL A 173 -17.98 -5.62 -4.68
CA VAL A 173 -17.99 -6.03 -6.10
C VAL A 173 -18.08 -7.55 -6.22
N VAL A 174 -17.29 -8.29 -5.45
CA VAL A 174 -17.33 -9.76 -5.42
C VAL A 174 -18.70 -10.27 -5.03
N GLN A 175 -19.28 -9.78 -3.94
CA GLN A 175 -20.59 -10.23 -3.45
C GLN A 175 -21.70 -9.91 -4.46
N ILE A 176 -21.72 -8.71 -5.03
CA ILE A 176 -22.70 -8.32 -6.06
C ILE A 176 -22.58 -9.22 -7.28
N ALA A 177 -21.35 -9.44 -7.78
CA ALA A 177 -21.10 -10.29 -8.95
C ALA A 177 -21.53 -11.75 -8.70
N THR A 178 -21.23 -12.30 -7.51
CA THR A 178 -21.62 -13.64 -7.11
C THR A 178 -23.15 -13.81 -7.09
N LEU A 179 -23.89 -12.81 -6.59
CA LEU A 179 -25.34 -12.81 -6.59
C LEU A 179 -25.94 -12.68 -8.00
N MET A 180 -25.36 -11.84 -8.85
CA MET A 180 -25.87 -11.59 -10.20
C MET A 180 -25.61 -12.74 -11.18
N PHE A 181 -24.48 -13.43 -11.06
CA PHE A 181 -23.98 -14.39 -12.04
C PHE A 181 -23.88 -15.83 -11.51
N THR A 182 -24.66 -16.17 -10.51
CA THR A 182 -24.82 -17.54 -9.99
C THR A 182 -23.48 -18.25 -9.68
N ASN A 183 -22.66 -17.63 -8.83
CA ASN A 183 -21.37 -18.18 -8.37
C ASN A 183 -20.33 -18.46 -9.46
N SER A 184 -20.34 -17.73 -10.55
CA SER A 184 -19.33 -17.85 -11.58
C SER A 184 -18.06 -17.09 -11.22
N ILE A 185 -16.96 -17.79 -10.93
CA ILE A 185 -15.64 -17.20 -10.65
C ILE A 185 -15.21 -16.25 -11.78
N ALA A 186 -15.33 -16.70 -13.04
CA ALA A 186 -14.99 -15.88 -14.20
C ALA A 186 -15.76 -14.55 -14.22
N ALA A 187 -17.07 -14.60 -13.94
CA ALA A 187 -17.91 -13.40 -13.92
C ALA A 187 -17.50 -12.42 -12.83
N VAL A 188 -17.04 -12.90 -11.66
CA VAL A 188 -16.52 -12.04 -10.58
C VAL A 188 -15.29 -11.26 -11.05
N PHE A 189 -14.32 -11.96 -11.66
CA PHE A 189 -13.12 -11.32 -12.24
C PHE A 189 -13.48 -10.33 -13.35
N TYR A 190 -14.42 -10.70 -14.24
CA TYR A 190 -14.86 -9.82 -15.34
C TYR A 190 -15.57 -8.59 -14.83
N THR A 191 -16.45 -8.71 -13.82
CA THR A 191 -17.13 -7.56 -13.22
C THR A 191 -16.14 -6.57 -12.62
N ALA A 192 -15.16 -7.06 -11.85
CA ALA A 192 -14.11 -6.21 -11.29
C ALA A 192 -13.28 -5.53 -12.38
N SER A 193 -12.99 -6.23 -13.47
CA SER A 193 -12.27 -5.67 -14.62
C SER A 193 -13.07 -4.56 -15.29
N VAL A 194 -14.37 -4.78 -15.55
CA VAL A 194 -15.26 -3.76 -16.16
C VAL A 194 -15.35 -2.53 -15.24
N VAL A 195 -15.58 -2.70 -13.95
CA VAL A 195 -15.61 -1.61 -12.97
C VAL A 195 -14.30 -0.82 -13.01
N SER A 196 -13.15 -1.51 -13.05
CA SER A 196 -11.86 -0.86 -13.07
C SER A 196 -11.55 -0.14 -14.39
N ILE A 197 -12.05 -0.65 -15.52
CA ILE A 197 -11.98 0.05 -16.82
C ILE A 197 -12.81 1.32 -16.79
N VAL A 198 -14.03 1.28 -16.25
CA VAL A 198 -14.87 2.48 -16.07
C VAL A 198 -14.17 3.51 -15.18
N ILE A 199 -13.54 3.05 -14.10
CA ILE A 199 -12.72 3.93 -13.24
C ILE A 199 -11.52 4.49 -14.02
N ALA A 200 -10.83 3.71 -14.85
CA ALA A 200 -9.72 4.19 -15.66
C ALA A 200 -10.16 5.29 -16.65
N ILE A 201 -11.33 5.14 -17.25
CA ILE A 201 -11.95 6.19 -18.11
C ILE A 201 -12.26 7.43 -17.26
N PHE A 202 -12.85 7.26 -16.06
CA PHE A 202 -13.12 8.37 -15.15
C PHE A 202 -11.84 9.14 -14.77
N ILE A 203 -10.71 8.46 -14.51
CA ILE A 203 -9.42 9.10 -14.24
C ILE A 203 -9.03 10.01 -15.41
N VAL A 204 -9.21 9.56 -16.66
CA VAL A 204 -8.87 10.34 -17.85
C VAL A 204 -9.78 11.56 -18.00
N LEU A 205 -11.05 11.46 -17.65
CA LEU A 205 -12.02 12.54 -17.76
C LEU A 205 -11.89 13.59 -16.64
N ALA A 206 -11.79 13.15 -15.40
CA ALA A 206 -11.78 14.00 -14.21
C ALA A 206 -10.38 14.51 -13.83
N GLY A 207 -9.33 13.71 -14.10
CA GLY A 207 -7.96 14.02 -13.76
C GLY A 207 -7.33 15.06 -14.69
N ALA A 208 -6.24 15.67 -14.21
CA ALA A 208 -5.39 16.56 -15.00
C ALA A 208 -3.91 16.30 -14.70
N ASP A 209 -3.02 16.62 -15.64
CA ASP A 209 -1.57 16.44 -15.50
C ASP A 209 -1.02 17.39 -14.42
N ARG A 210 -0.88 18.65 -14.76
CA ARG A 210 -0.37 19.72 -13.90
C ARG A 210 -1.17 21.01 -14.16
N PRO A 211 -1.17 21.97 -13.22
CA PRO A 211 -1.92 23.22 -13.38
C PRO A 211 -1.64 23.96 -14.69
N ALA A 212 -0.37 24.03 -15.10
CA ALA A 212 0.03 24.71 -16.33
C ALA A 212 -0.61 24.14 -17.61
N THR A 213 -0.92 22.84 -17.63
CA THR A 213 -1.57 22.19 -18.79
C THR A 213 -3.04 22.57 -18.97
N VAL A 214 -3.65 23.19 -17.97
CA VAL A 214 -5.03 23.72 -18.00
C VAL A 214 -5.07 25.24 -17.86
N GLY A 215 -3.94 25.92 -18.10
CA GLY A 215 -3.83 27.37 -18.11
C GLY A 215 -3.80 28.03 -16.73
N LEU A 216 -3.59 27.26 -15.66
CA LEU A 216 -3.45 27.74 -14.30
C LEU A 216 -1.97 27.98 -13.95
N PRO A 217 -1.67 28.94 -13.04
CA PRO A 217 -0.32 29.09 -12.51
C PRO A 217 0.15 27.81 -11.79
N SER A 218 1.45 27.62 -11.64
CA SER A 218 1.99 26.52 -10.83
C SER A 218 1.49 26.62 -9.39
N ILE A 219 1.51 25.49 -8.65
CA ILE A 219 1.04 25.50 -7.24
C ILE A 219 1.90 26.43 -6.38
N GLY A 220 3.21 26.51 -6.64
CA GLY A 220 4.11 27.41 -5.92
C GLY A 220 3.75 28.88 -6.15
N GLU A 221 3.49 29.28 -7.40
CA GLU A 221 3.04 30.64 -7.76
C GLU A 221 1.66 30.95 -7.16
N TYR A 222 0.74 29.98 -7.15
CA TYR A 222 -0.62 30.16 -6.63
C TYR A 222 -0.68 30.29 -5.10
N THR A 223 0.13 29.53 -4.36
CA THR A 223 0.13 29.53 -2.89
C THR A 223 1.11 30.52 -2.29
N GLY A 224 2.00 31.11 -3.09
CA GLY A 224 3.12 31.90 -2.59
C GLY A 224 4.13 31.05 -1.83
N ASP A 225 3.98 29.72 -1.89
CA ASP A 225 5.04 28.81 -1.46
C ASP A 225 6.19 29.00 -2.44
N GLU A 226 7.08 29.97 -2.16
CA GLU A 226 8.36 30.01 -2.87
C GLU A 226 8.85 28.59 -2.99
N VAL A 227 9.21 28.20 -4.19
CA VAL A 227 10.05 27.03 -4.39
C VAL A 227 11.29 27.35 -3.57
N VAL A 228 11.32 26.90 -2.30
CA VAL A 228 12.50 26.97 -1.48
C VAL A 228 13.50 26.03 -2.14
N LEU A 229 14.10 26.56 -3.20
CA LEU A 229 15.34 26.05 -3.78
C LEU A 229 16.46 26.15 -2.73
N ASP A 230 16.23 26.83 -1.61
CA ASP A 230 17.25 27.16 -0.62
C ASP A 230 17.71 25.92 0.17
N ASP A 231 16.80 25.06 0.64
CA ASP A 231 17.24 23.77 1.20
C ASP A 231 17.80 22.82 0.11
N GLY A 232 17.38 23.02 -1.14
CA GLY A 232 17.83 22.26 -2.28
C GLY A 232 19.17 22.72 -2.87
N GLN A 233 19.57 23.99 -2.68
CA GLN A 233 20.85 24.47 -3.24
C GLN A 233 22.05 24.08 -2.35
N ALA A 234 21.93 24.18 -1.03
CA ALA A 234 22.96 23.66 -0.12
C ALA A 234 23.08 22.13 -0.24
N THR A 235 21.93 21.42 -0.25
CA THR A 235 21.88 19.96 -0.44
C THR A 235 22.31 19.55 -1.86
N ARG A 236 22.05 20.38 -2.86
CA ARG A 236 22.44 20.10 -4.25
C ARG A 236 23.92 20.36 -4.51
N ALA A 237 24.54 21.28 -3.80
CA ALA A 237 26.00 21.47 -3.83
C ALA A 237 26.73 20.28 -3.19
N GLU A 238 26.21 19.73 -2.07
CA GLU A 238 26.73 18.49 -1.47
C GLU A 238 26.42 17.23 -2.30
N LEU A 239 25.30 17.22 -3.07
CA LEU A 239 24.89 16.12 -3.94
C LEU A 239 25.65 16.06 -5.26
N THR A 240 26.25 17.16 -5.72
CA THR A 240 27.02 17.18 -6.99
C THR A 240 28.25 16.29 -6.94
N ASP A 241 28.75 15.93 -5.75
CA ASP A 241 29.93 15.11 -5.59
C ASP A 241 29.67 13.63 -5.27
N LEU A 242 28.41 13.26 -4.90
CA LEU A 242 28.07 11.88 -4.55
C LEU A 242 27.20 11.22 -5.63
N SER A 243 27.62 10.06 -6.14
CA SER A 243 26.77 9.24 -7.00
C SER A 243 25.62 8.63 -6.20
N LEU A 244 24.49 8.31 -6.87
CA LEU A 244 23.34 7.63 -6.26
C LEU A 244 23.75 6.34 -5.52
N TRP A 245 24.72 5.63 -6.04
CA TRP A 245 25.28 4.44 -5.41
C TRP A 245 26.04 4.75 -4.11
N GLN A 246 26.81 5.82 -4.08
CA GLN A 246 27.49 6.26 -2.86
C GLN A 246 26.52 6.70 -1.78
N ILE A 247 25.45 7.41 -2.15
CA ILE A 247 24.36 7.77 -1.23
C ILE A 247 23.72 6.50 -0.67
N PHE A 248 23.37 5.55 -1.52
CA PHE A 248 22.76 4.31 -1.12
C PHE A 248 23.64 3.48 -0.18
N VAL A 249 24.91 3.32 -0.50
CA VAL A 249 25.84 2.58 0.34
C VAL A 249 26.07 3.30 1.67
N ARG A 250 26.38 4.60 1.64
CA ARG A 250 26.81 5.36 2.82
C ARG A 250 25.69 5.61 3.83
N TYR A 251 24.49 5.92 3.36
CA TYR A 251 23.38 6.34 4.24
C TYR A 251 22.35 5.25 4.49
N ILE A 252 22.30 4.21 3.67
CA ILE A 252 21.30 3.14 3.78
C ILE A 252 21.98 1.82 4.17
N LEU A 253 22.86 1.27 3.34
CA LEU A 253 23.44 -0.06 3.60
C LEU A 253 24.33 -0.12 4.83
N THR A 254 25.04 0.96 5.17
CA THR A 254 25.90 1.00 6.38
C THR A 254 25.17 1.46 7.63
N ASN A 255 23.94 1.97 7.51
CA ASN A 255 23.18 2.49 8.64
C ASN A 255 22.41 1.37 9.35
N LYS A 256 22.90 0.99 10.55
CA LYS A 256 22.30 -0.07 11.37
C LYS A 256 20.84 0.22 11.79
N VAL A 257 20.51 1.50 11.99
CA VAL A 257 19.15 1.91 12.38
C VAL A 257 18.20 1.73 11.19
N VAL A 258 18.61 2.10 9.98
CA VAL A 258 17.81 1.87 8.75
C VAL A 258 17.57 0.37 8.55
N TRP A 259 18.54 -0.49 8.80
CA TRP A 259 18.36 -1.94 8.76
C TRP A 259 17.38 -2.43 9.81
N ALA A 260 17.50 -1.99 11.07
CA ALA A 260 16.57 -2.38 12.13
C ALA A 260 15.14 -1.98 11.79
N ILE A 261 14.93 -0.75 11.31
CA ILE A 261 13.62 -0.24 10.87
C ILE A 261 13.09 -1.05 9.67
N THR A 262 13.94 -1.33 8.69
CA THR A 262 13.57 -2.11 7.49
C THR A 262 13.14 -3.53 7.85
N LEU A 263 13.90 -4.23 8.70
CA LEU A 263 13.58 -5.58 9.16
C LEU A 263 12.33 -5.60 10.04
N THR A 264 12.13 -4.58 10.87
CA THR A 264 10.86 -4.39 11.62
C THR A 264 9.68 -4.28 10.65
N SER A 265 9.80 -3.43 9.66
CA SER A 265 8.75 -3.21 8.66
C SER A 265 8.46 -4.47 7.84
N MET A 266 9.50 -5.20 7.43
CA MET A 266 9.39 -6.50 6.76
C MET A 266 8.60 -7.50 7.63
N SER A 267 8.94 -7.60 8.90
CA SER A 267 8.28 -8.51 9.85
C SER A 267 6.81 -8.14 10.07
N LEU A 268 6.51 -6.85 10.19
CA LEU A 268 5.13 -6.35 10.29
C LEU A 268 4.33 -6.61 9.01
N TYR A 269 4.95 -6.50 7.83
CA TYR A 269 4.32 -6.85 6.55
C TYR A 269 4.02 -8.35 6.47
N LEU A 270 4.93 -9.19 6.96
CA LEU A 270 4.69 -10.63 7.04
C LEU A 270 3.47 -10.93 7.93
N VAL A 271 3.36 -10.29 9.09
CA VAL A 271 2.19 -10.46 9.98
C VAL A 271 0.92 -9.95 9.31
N ARG A 272 0.95 -8.74 8.73
CA ARG A 272 -0.20 -8.14 8.06
C ARG A 272 -0.74 -9.02 6.94
N TYR A 273 0.12 -9.37 5.99
CA TYR A 273 -0.30 -10.18 4.83
C TYR A 273 -0.56 -11.62 5.21
N GLY A 274 0.14 -12.16 6.23
CA GLY A 274 -0.12 -13.48 6.76
C GLY A 274 -1.49 -13.61 7.44
N ILE A 275 -2.05 -12.52 7.95
CA ILE A 275 -3.44 -12.47 8.43
C ILE A 275 -4.37 -12.19 7.24
N MET A 276 -4.22 -11.03 6.62
CA MET A 276 -5.14 -10.49 5.61
C MET A 276 -5.36 -11.44 4.43
N SER A 277 -4.28 -11.99 3.87
CA SER A 277 -4.37 -12.86 2.69
C SER A 277 -5.03 -14.20 2.97
N TRP A 278 -5.02 -14.63 4.22
CA TRP A 278 -5.53 -15.94 4.60
C TRP A 278 -6.85 -15.89 5.40
N ILE A 279 -7.39 -14.71 5.73
CA ILE A 279 -8.70 -14.57 6.41
C ILE A 279 -9.78 -15.44 5.74
N PRO A 280 -10.01 -15.39 4.41
CA PRO A 280 -11.09 -16.18 3.80
C PRO A 280 -10.91 -17.68 4.02
N SER A 281 -9.71 -18.20 3.79
CA SER A 281 -9.44 -19.64 3.91
C SER A 281 -9.39 -20.11 5.36
N TYR A 282 -8.70 -19.38 6.23
CA TYR A 282 -8.59 -19.73 7.64
C TYR A 282 -9.95 -19.75 8.33
N LEU A 283 -10.76 -18.71 8.14
CA LEU A 283 -12.07 -18.62 8.78
C LEU A 283 -13.03 -19.69 8.25
N THR A 284 -13.03 -19.93 6.94
CA THR A 284 -13.95 -20.90 6.34
C THR A 284 -13.53 -22.34 6.62
N GLN A 285 -12.23 -22.67 6.44
CA GLN A 285 -11.77 -24.05 6.52
C GLN A 285 -11.49 -24.52 7.95
N PHE A 286 -11.10 -23.61 8.84
CA PHE A 286 -10.64 -23.96 10.19
C PHE A 286 -11.56 -23.45 11.30
N LYS A 287 -12.20 -22.29 11.12
CA LYS A 287 -13.09 -21.70 12.13
C LYS A 287 -14.58 -21.89 11.84
N GLY A 288 -14.94 -22.46 10.69
CA GLY A 288 -16.33 -22.79 10.37
C GLY A 288 -17.22 -21.57 10.07
N PHE A 289 -16.64 -20.45 9.65
CA PHE A 289 -17.41 -19.29 9.21
C PHE A 289 -18.07 -19.54 7.86
N ASP A 290 -19.22 -18.89 7.67
CA ASP A 290 -19.82 -18.78 6.35
C ASP A 290 -18.88 -18.07 5.36
N PRO A 291 -18.74 -18.59 4.10
CA PRO A 291 -17.85 -18.01 3.10
C PRO A 291 -18.10 -16.52 2.80
N GLY A 292 -19.38 -16.11 2.77
CA GLY A 292 -19.75 -14.71 2.56
C GLY A 292 -19.26 -13.82 3.69
N THR A 293 -19.49 -14.23 4.93
CA THR A 293 -19.00 -13.53 6.14
C THR A 293 -17.46 -13.46 6.16
N ALA A 294 -16.79 -14.55 5.83
CA ALA A 294 -15.32 -14.57 5.80
C ALA A 294 -14.74 -13.58 4.76
N LYS A 295 -15.37 -13.43 3.60
CA LYS A 295 -14.98 -12.43 2.59
C LYS A 295 -15.20 -11.00 3.11
N TRP A 296 -16.35 -10.70 3.73
CA TRP A 296 -16.62 -9.38 4.32
C TRP A 296 -15.61 -9.00 5.40
N LEU A 297 -15.14 -9.96 6.20
CA LEU A 297 -14.14 -9.71 7.25
C LEU A 297 -12.79 -9.25 6.70
N VAL A 298 -12.42 -9.55 5.45
CA VAL A 298 -11.25 -8.96 4.80
C VAL A 298 -11.42 -7.44 4.62
N GLY A 299 -12.57 -7.02 4.08
CA GLY A 299 -12.85 -5.60 3.88
C GLY A 299 -12.96 -4.83 5.20
N ILE A 300 -13.59 -5.44 6.21
CA ILE A 300 -13.75 -4.87 7.55
C ILE A 300 -12.38 -4.74 8.25
N PHE A 301 -11.51 -5.75 8.15
CA PHE A 301 -10.14 -5.70 8.67
C PHE A 301 -9.36 -4.52 8.09
N GLU A 302 -9.44 -4.30 6.79
CA GLU A 302 -8.80 -3.19 6.11
C GLU A 302 -9.40 -1.83 6.51
N LEU A 303 -10.74 -1.74 6.61
CA LEU A 303 -11.42 -0.49 6.99
C LEU A 303 -11.12 -0.09 8.44
N ALA A 304 -10.97 -1.07 9.34
CA ALA A 304 -10.60 -0.84 10.74
C ALA A 304 -9.22 -0.22 10.93
N ALA A 305 -8.36 -0.26 9.90
CA ALA A 305 -7.06 0.39 9.91
C ALA A 305 -7.16 1.92 10.04
N VAL A 306 -8.19 2.55 9.44
CA VAL A 306 -8.30 4.01 9.37
C VAL A 306 -8.34 4.66 10.75
N PRO A 307 -9.27 4.30 11.66
CA PRO A 307 -9.28 4.88 13.01
C PRO A 307 -8.01 4.52 13.80
N GLY A 308 -7.44 3.33 13.59
CA GLY A 308 -6.23 2.89 14.26
C GLY A 308 -5.00 3.75 13.93
N VAL A 309 -4.79 4.03 12.66
CA VAL A 309 -3.67 4.90 12.20
C VAL A 309 -3.81 6.31 12.76
N ILE A 310 -5.02 6.89 12.73
CA ILE A 310 -5.27 8.25 13.25
C ILE A 310 -5.03 8.30 14.76
N LEU A 311 -5.61 7.36 15.51
CA LEU A 311 -5.49 7.31 16.96
C LEU A 311 -4.04 7.13 17.41
N MET A 312 -3.34 6.16 16.84
CA MET A 312 -1.95 5.87 17.23
C MET A 312 -0.97 6.92 16.74
N GLY A 313 -1.26 7.58 15.60
CA GLY A 313 -0.53 8.76 15.17
C GLY A 313 -0.64 9.90 16.20
N ALA A 314 -1.86 10.23 16.63
CA ALA A 314 -2.10 11.24 17.66
C ALA A 314 -1.44 10.88 19.01
N ILE A 315 -1.47 9.60 19.43
CA ILE A 315 -0.78 9.15 20.63
C ILE A 315 0.75 9.32 20.47
N SER A 316 1.29 9.03 19.30
CA SER A 316 2.72 9.21 19.02
C SER A 316 3.14 10.67 19.18
N ASP A 317 2.36 11.61 18.63
CA ASP A 317 2.61 13.05 18.75
C ASP A 317 2.52 13.52 20.21
N LEU A 318 1.53 13.02 20.97
CA LEU A 318 1.39 13.32 22.42
C LEU A 318 2.58 12.81 23.25
N LEU A 319 3.21 11.71 22.84
CA LEU A 319 4.38 11.14 23.51
C LEU A 319 5.70 11.77 23.04
N LYS A 320 5.67 12.95 22.44
CA LYS A 320 6.83 13.70 21.94
C LYS A 320 7.65 12.87 20.93
N ASP A 321 6.97 12.37 19.93
CA ASP A 321 7.54 11.57 18.83
C ASP A 321 8.26 10.27 19.22
N ARG A 322 7.96 9.71 20.39
CA ARG A 322 8.47 8.39 20.81
C ARG A 322 7.77 7.27 20.05
N ARG A 323 8.00 7.23 18.74
CA ARG A 323 7.28 6.38 17.80
C ARG A 323 7.50 4.91 18.05
N ALA A 324 8.71 4.50 18.40
CA ALA A 324 9.03 3.11 18.70
C ALA A 324 8.21 2.55 19.89
N ILE A 325 7.96 3.36 20.93
CA ILE A 325 7.17 2.95 22.10
C ILE A 325 5.71 2.68 21.72
N VAL A 326 5.11 3.54 20.89
CA VAL A 326 3.75 3.34 20.39
C VAL A 326 3.67 2.05 19.55
N CYS A 327 4.66 1.82 18.67
CA CYS A 327 4.75 0.59 17.89
C CYS A 327 4.87 -0.65 18.78
N ILE A 328 5.67 -0.61 19.85
CA ILE A 328 5.78 -1.71 20.84
C ILE A 328 4.41 -2.01 21.45
N GLY A 329 3.69 -0.98 21.91
CA GLY A 329 2.34 -1.16 22.47
C GLY A 329 1.38 -1.80 21.48
N CYS A 330 1.40 -1.35 20.21
CA CYS A 330 0.59 -1.94 19.14
C CYS A 330 0.95 -3.41 18.88
N VAL A 331 2.23 -3.77 18.84
CA VAL A 331 2.68 -5.15 18.59
C VAL A 331 2.35 -6.07 19.76
N ILE A 332 2.45 -5.59 21.00
CA ILE A 332 2.00 -6.36 22.17
C ILE A 332 0.48 -6.60 22.10
N GLY A 333 -0.31 -5.57 21.82
CA GLY A 333 -1.75 -5.72 21.62
C GLY A 333 -2.07 -6.69 20.47
N LEU A 334 -1.31 -6.63 19.38
CA LEU A 334 -1.44 -7.56 18.25
C LEU A 334 -1.16 -9.01 18.66
N LEU A 335 -0.13 -9.29 19.46
CA LEU A 335 0.18 -10.62 19.97
C LEU A 335 -0.96 -11.19 20.84
N ILE A 336 -1.58 -10.35 21.68
CA ILE A 336 -2.75 -10.73 22.49
C ILE A 336 -3.93 -11.07 21.55
N CYS A 337 -4.19 -10.22 20.54
CA CYS A 337 -5.25 -10.47 19.57
C CYS A 337 -5.00 -11.73 18.74
N LEU A 338 -3.76 -12.00 18.33
CA LEU A 338 -3.38 -13.24 17.63
C LEU A 338 -3.70 -14.47 18.48
N THR A 339 -3.44 -14.42 19.78
CA THR A 339 -3.75 -15.53 20.70
C THR A 339 -5.25 -15.80 20.72
N THR A 340 -6.07 -14.77 20.84
CA THR A 340 -7.55 -14.93 20.77
C THR A 340 -8.00 -15.41 19.40
N TYR A 341 -7.45 -14.87 18.30
CA TYR A 341 -7.77 -15.27 16.92
C TYR A 341 -7.51 -16.76 16.67
N PHE A 342 -6.39 -17.27 17.17
CA PHE A 342 -6.02 -18.67 16.95
C PHE A 342 -6.73 -19.64 17.89
N PHE A 343 -6.91 -19.32 19.16
CA PHE A 343 -7.39 -20.26 20.17
C PHE A 343 -8.88 -20.10 20.49
N SER A 344 -9.52 -18.99 20.17
CA SER A 344 -10.96 -18.82 20.41
C SER A 344 -11.80 -19.67 19.43
N THR A 345 -12.90 -20.21 19.96
CA THR A 345 -13.95 -20.86 19.19
C THR A 345 -15.17 -19.95 18.97
N SER A 346 -15.22 -18.82 19.67
CA SER A 346 -16.32 -17.86 19.56
C SER A 346 -16.16 -17.01 18.29
N HIS A 347 -17.12 -17.11 17.37
CA HIS A 347 -17.13 -16.28 16.14
C HIS A 347 -17.14 -14.79 16.46
N LEU A 348 -17.91 -14.35 17.48
CA LEU A 348 -17.96 -12.96 17.90
C LEU A 348 -16.60 -12.45 18.38
N ALA A 349 -15.89 -13.25 19.20
CA ALA A 349 -14.55 -12.90 19.69
C ALA A 349 -13.56 -12.77 18.52
N ILE A 350 -13.63 -13.67 17.54
CA ILE A 350 -12.77 -13.63 16.34
C ILE A 350 -13.04 -12.36 15.51
N ILE A 351 -14.31 -11.97 15.32
CA ILE A 351 -14.69 -10.74 14.62
C ILE A 351 -14.12 -9.51 15.34
N ILE A 352 -14.32 -9.43 16.66
CA ILE A 352 -13.82 -8.30 17.47
C ILE A 352 -12.31 -8.18 17.38
N VAL A 353 -11.58 -9.29 17.53
CA VAL A 353 -10.11 -9.21 17.47
C VAL A 353 -9.60 -8.92 16.08
N LEU A 354 -10.28 -9.34 14.99
CA LEU A 354 -9.93 -8.96 13.64
C LEU A 354 -10.04 -7.44 13.41
N LEU A 355 -11.09 -6.80 13.95
CA LEU A 355 -11.24 -5.34 13.92
C LEU A 355 -10.10 -4.65 14.66
N ILE A 356 -9.79 -5.12 15.88
CA ILE A 356 -8.70 -4.57 16.68
C ILE A 356 -7.34 -4.80 15.99
N MET A 357 -7.10 -5.98 15.43
CA MET A 357 -5.87 -6.31 14.70
C MET A 357 -5.69 -5.44 13.48
N GLY A 358 -6.76 -5.18 12.70
CA GLY A 358 -6.74 -4.25 11.58
C GLY A 358 -6.28 -2.85 12.02
N SER A 359 -6.78 -2.35 13.15
CA SER A 359 -6.35 -1.06 13.71
C SER A 359 -4.90 -1.08 14.18
N LEU A 360 -4.47 -2.14 14.88
CA LEU A 360 -3.15 -2.22 15.51
C LEU A 360 -2.00 -2.50 14.54
N ILE A 361 -2.24 -3.17 13.41
CA ILE A 361 -1.15 -3.53 12.48
C ILE A 361 -0.74 -2.37 11.56
N TYR A 362 -1.70 -1.52 11.16
CA TYR A 362 -1.41 -0.42 10.24
C TYR A 362 -0.72 0.78 10.89
N ALA A 363 -0.98 1.02 12.18
CA ALA A 363 -0.36 2.10 12.91
C ALA A 363 1.18 1.96 12.98
N PRO A 364 1.75 0.82 13.44
CA PRO A 364 3.20 0.64 13.40
C PRO A 364 3.80 0.70 12.00
N LEU A 365 3.10 0.20 10.97
CA LEU A 365 3.58 0.29 9.59
C LEU A 365 3.74 1.73 9.12
N THR A 366 2.81 2.61 9.49
CA THR A 366 2.88 4.03 9.17
C THR A 366 4.00 4.72 9.95
N LEU A 367 4.09 4.47 11.28
CA LEU A 367 5.09 5.08 12.14
C LEU A 367 6.52 4.63 11.78
N VAL A 368 6.72 3.36 11.47
CA VAL A 368 8.01 2.81 10.99
C VAL A 368 8.41 3.46 9.65
N GLY A 369 7.46 3.74 8.77
CA GLY A 369 7.70 4.51 7.54
C GLY A 369 8.18 5.95 7.81
N LEU A 370 7.67 6.60 8.85
CA LEU A 370 8.16 7.91 9.28
C LEU A 370 9.56 7.81 9.90
N MET A 371 9.80 6.81 10.74
CA MET A 371 11.10 6.61 11.40
C MET A 371 12.24 6.39 10.40
N VAL A 372 12.02 5.66 9.30
CA VAL A 372 13.06 5.49 8.27
C VAL A 372 13.38 6.80 7.58
N ASN A 373 12.38 7.67 7.36
CA ASN A 373 12.59 8.98 6.74
C ASN A 373 13.37 9.93 7.64
N GLU A 374 13.20 9.82 8.95
CA GLU A 374 13.89 10.62 9.96
C GLU A 374 15.31 10.10 10.27
N SER A 375 15.59 8.84 9.93
CA SER A 375 16.91 8.20 10.17
C SER A 375 17.95 8.50 9.09
N VAL A 376 17.59 9.23 8.04
CA VAL A 376 18.46 9.55 6.91
C VAL A 376 18.32 11.03 6.52
N PRO A 377 19.38 11.61 5.90
CA PRO A 377 19.26 12.97 5.34
C PRO A 377 18.14 13.08 4.30
N LYS A 378 17.54 14.27 4.15
CA LYS A 378 16.40 14.53 3.25
C LYS A 378 16.62 14.01 1.81
N PHE A 379 17.83 14.09 1.29
CA PHE A 379 18.19 13.61 -0.05
C PHE A 379 18.23 12.07 -0.19
N ALA A 380 18.30 11.32 0.91
CA ALA A 380 18.33 9.86 0.91
C ALA A 380 16.97 9.22 1.27
N VAL A 381 15.93 10.02 1.60
CA VAL A 381 14.59 9.55 2.00
C VAL A 381 13.94 8.68 0.94
N GLY A 382 13.97 9.09 -0.33
CA GLY A 382 13.39 8.29 -1.41
C GLY A 382 14.05 6.91 -1.55
N SER A 383 15.38 6.87 -1.45
CA SER A 383 16.15 5.63 -1.54
C SER A 383 15.91 4.72 -0.32
N SER A 384 15.80 5.27 0.89
CA SER A 384 15.55 4.49 2.11
C SER A 384 14.11 3.92 2.12
N THR A 385 13.13 4.70 1.69
CA THR A 385 11.74 4.24 1.53
C THR A 385 11.62 3.15 0.46
N GLY A 386 12.35 3.30 -0.66
CA GLY A 386 12.41 2.28 -1.71
C GLY A 386 13.06 0.98 -1.21
N PHE A 387 14.16 1.08 -0.49
CA PHE A 387 14.85 -0.05 0.13
C PHE A 387 13.95 -0.79 1.13
N MET A 388 13.32 -0.05 2.03
CA MET A 388 12.35 -0.62 2.98
C MET A 388 11.18 -1.29 2.22
N GLY A 389 10.63 -0.62 1.20
CA GLY A 389 9.55 -1.16 0.38
C GLY A 389 9.92 -2.46 -0.34
N PHE A 390 11.14 -2.57 -0.84
CA PHE A 390 11.64 -3.81 -1.43
C PHE A 390 11.59 -4.98 -0.43
N PHE A 391 12.10 -4.79 0.79
CA PHE A 391 12.06 -5.82 1.84
C PHE A 391 10.63 -6.15 2.29
N GLN A 392 9.76 -5.15 2.40
CA GLN A 392 8.37 -5.32 2.76
C GLN A 392 7.65 -6.29 1.81
N TYR A 393 7.83 -6.12 0.48
CA TYR A 393 7.10 -6.90 -0.52
C TYR A 393 7.79 -8.22 -0.86
N ILE A 394 9.10 -8.20 -1.10
CA ILE A 394 9.86 -9.41 -1.49
C ILE A 394 9.93 -10.42 -0.34
N PHE A 395 10.21 -9.96 0.87
CA PHE A 395 10.37 -10.85 2.02
C PHE A 395 9.14 -10.85 2.94
N GLY A 396 8.47 -9.71 3.13
CA GLY A 396 7.28 -9.64 3.99
C GLY A 396 6.07 -10.30 3.33
N GLU A 397 5.53 -9.73 2.26
CA GLU A 397 4.32 -10.21 1.58
C GLU A 397 4.52 -11.58 0.92
N THR A 398 5.65 -11.78 0.22
CA THR A 398 5.91 -13.06 -0.47
C THR A 398 6.05 -14.22 0.50
N LEU A 399 6.79 -14.05 1.62
CA LEU A 399 6.85 -15.10 2.66
C LEU A 399 5.50 -15.31 3.33
N ALA A 400 4.75 -14.24 3.58
CA ALA A 400 3.41 -14.35 4.17
C ALA A 400 2.45 -15.17 3.30
N THR A 401 2.56 -15.07 1.99
CA THR A 401 1.68 -15.78 1.05
C THR A 401 2.22 -17.17 0.71
N ALA A 402 3.45 -17.27 0.21
CA ALA A 402 4.02 -18.56 -0.21
C ALA A 402 4.33 -19.49 0.96
N LEU A 403 5.08 -19.00 1.99
CA LEU A 403 5.51 -19.86 3.09
C LEU A 403 4.32 -20.37 3.91
N ILE A 404 3.38 -19.48 4.27
CA ILE A 404 2.18 -19.90 5.01
C ILE A 404 1.36 -20.87 4.16
N GLY A 405 1.16 -20.61 2.86
CA GLY A 405 0.44 -21.52 1.97
C GLY A 405 1.04 -22.93 1.94
N ILE A 406 2.37 -23.02 1.79
CA ILE A 406 3.11 -24.30 1.77
C ILE A 406 3.02 -25.01 3.13
N LEU A 407 3.21 -24.27 4.23
CA LEU A 407 3.15 -24.86 5.57
C LEU A 407 1.74 -25.33 5.92
N VAL A 408 0.72 -24.58 5.57
CA VAL A 408 -0.68 -24.97 5.78
C VAL A 408 -1.04 -26.20 4.97
N ALA A 409 -0.60 -26.30 3.72
CA ALA A 409 -0.84 -27.49 2.89
C ALA A 409 -0.20 -28.75 3.46
N LYS A 410 0.96 -28.65 4.15
CA LYS A 410 1.70 -29.80 4.71
C LYS A 410 1.31 -30.12 6.17
N PHE A 411 1.13 -29.11 6.98
CA PHE A 411 1.01 -29.23 8.45
C PHE A 411 -0.31 -28.69 9.00
N GLY A 412 -1.19 -28.19 8.14
CA GLY A 412 -2.45 -27.55 8.54
C GLY A 412 -2.28 -26.15 9.10
N TRP A 413 -3.42 -25.52 9.46
CA TRP A 413 -3.48 -24.12 9.85
C TRP A 413 -2.70 -23.76 11.12
N ILE A 414 -2.42 -24.72 12.00
CA ILE A 414 -1.62 -24.48 13.22
C ILE A 414 -0.20 -24.02 12.88
N ALA A 415 0.35 -24.46 11.74
CA ALA A 415 1.69 -24.05 11.30
C ALA A 415 1.79 -22.54 11.01
N SER A 416 0.69 -21.89 10.57
CA SER A 416 0.65 -20.45 10.34
C SER A 416 0.90 -19.64 11.62
N ASN A 417 0.47 -20.17 12.77
CA ASN A 417 0.63 -19.52 14.07
C ASN A 417 2.12 -19.28 14.36
N THR A 418 2.95 -20.31 14.17
CA THR A 418 4.40 -20.23 14.42
C THR A 418 5.04 -19.12 13.60
N VAL A 419 4.68 -19.01 12.32
CA VAL A 419 5.22 -17.97 11.41
C VAL A 419 4.83 -16.57 11.91
N LEU A 420 3.55 -16.37 12.26
CA LEU A 420 3.05 -15.05 12.66
C LEU A 420 3.58 -14.64 14.04
N TYR A 421 3.65 -15.55 15.01
CA TYR A 421 4.26 -15.24 16.31
C TYR A 421 5.75 -14.97 16.21
N THR A 422 6.49 -15.72 15.39
CA THR A 422 7.92 -15.48 15.18
C THR A 422 8.15 -14.12 14.53
N ALA A 423 7.36 -13.76 13.53
CA ALA A 423 7.47 -12.45 12.85
C ALA A 423 7.11 -11.28 13.80
N ALA A 424 6.01 -11.41 14.57
CA ALA A 424 5.62 -10.40 15.55
C ALA A 424 6.65 -10.27 16.69
N GLY A 425 7.19 -11.39 17.17
CA GLY A 425 8.26 -11.41 18.16
C GLY A 425 9.55 -10.74 17.65
N LEU A 426 9.95 -11.02 16.41
CA LEU A 426 11.10 -10.37 15.77
C LEU A 426 10.86 -8.86 15.64
N ALA A 427 9.68 -8.44 15.19
CA ALA A 427 9.32 -7.01 15.12
C ALA A 427 9.42 -6.35 16.51
N LEU A 428 8.93 -7.02 17.56
CA LEU A 428 8.99 -6.51 18.94
C LEU A 428 10.44 -6.33 19.42
N LEU A 429 11.30 -7.32 19.19
CA LEU A 429 12.72 -7.25 19.58
C LEU A 429 13.45 -6.10 18.86
N LEU A 430 13.20 -5.94 17.56
CA LEU A 430 13.80 -4.88 16.79
C LEU A 430 13.27 -3.49 17.20
N LEU A 431 11.99 -3.37 17.53
CA LEU A 431 11.40 -2.13 18.06
C LEU A 431 11.99 -1.76 19.43
N CYS A 432 12.24 -2.73 20.30
CA CYS A 432 12.92 -2.49 21.58
C CYS A 432 14.35 -1.98 21.34
N TYR A 433 15.09 -2.56 20.38
CA TYR A 433 16.41 -2.06 20.01
C TYR A 433 16.36 -0.61 19.53
N ILE A 434 15.40 -0.27 18.64
CA ILE A 434 15.21 1.08 18.11
C ILE A 434 14.86 2.06 19.24
N ALA A 435 13.95 1.70 20.15
CA ALA A 435 13.55 2.53 21.28
C ALA A 435 14.72 2.85 22.23
N ILE A 436 15.60 1.86 22.50
CA ILE A 436 16.81 2.07 23.29
C ILE A 436 17.78 3.01 22.57
N HIS A 437 17.93 2.85 21.27
CA HIS A 437 18.78 3.72 20.46
C HIS A 437 18.26 5.18 20.44
N GLU A 438 16.96 5.39 20.21
CA GLU A 438 16.32 6.72 20.26
C GLU A 438 16.52 7.39 21.62
N HIS A 439 16.37 6.63 22.72
CA HIS A 439 16.60 7.14 24.07
C HIS A 439 18.06 7.54 24.32
N HIS A 440 19.00 6.78 23.81
CA HIS A 440 20.44 7.07 23.94
C HIS A 440 20.84 8.34 23.17
N VAL A 441 20.35 8.49 21.94
CA VAL A 441 20.58 9.69 21.12
C VAL A 441 19.95 10.93 21.77
N ALA A 442 18.73 10.80 22.31
CA ALA A 442 18.05 11.89 22.99
C ALA A 442 18.83 12.39 24.24
N LYS A 443 19.47 11.49 25.00
CA LYS A 443 20.33 11.85 26.16
C LYS A 443 21.60 12.59 25.70
N ILE A 444 22.25 12.10 24.64
CA ILE A 444 23.46 12.77 24.12
C ILE A 444 23.15 14.20 23.66
N VAL A 445 21.99 14.40 23.01
CA VAL A 445 21.57 15.72 22.53
C VAL A 445 21.14 16.64 23.70
N ALA A 446 20.61 16.06 24.79
CA ALA A 446 20.23 16.81 25.98
C ALA A 446 21.43 17.20 26.89
N GLY A 447 22.61 16.67 26.63
CA GLY A 447 23.83 16.96 27.41
C GLY A 447 23.93 16.24 28.73
N ASP A 448 23.11 15.17 28.92
CA ASP A 448 23.13 14.26 30.09
C ASP A 448 23.98 13.03 29.89
#